data_7174f045cd0e488ece75847f6bbaea55
#
_entry.id   7174f045cd0e488ece75847f6bbaea55
#
_cell.length_a   1.000
_cell.length_b   1.000
_cell.length_c   1.000
_cell.angle_alpha   90.00
_cell.angle_beta   90.00
_cell.angle_gamma   90.00
#
_symmetry.space_group_name_H-M   'P 1'
#
loop_
_entity.id
_entity.type
_entity.pdbx_description
1 polymer ?
#
loop_
_entity_poly.entity_id
_entity_poly.type
_entity_poly.pdbx_seq_one_letter_code
_entity_poly.pdbx_strand_id
1 'polypeptide(L)'
;MKHGKKCNFIVILVLSGILLFEMVFYYLNHTIPTFSVRSTTESEIKDELIIALFMDNIIADSSNFYDNYFPDSYPIEYFNYEFKIKDIKKEGEPVNVYITFETTPVIGPHIPIGDDEIIYKVDALGNKILVNFIHKKSYEIPERLKPNMIKSYPETK
;
A
#
# COMPACT_ATOMS: atom_id res chain seq x y z
N MET A 1 -20.79 71.51 -11.80
CA MET A 1 -19.84 70.50 -12.28
C MET A 1 -19.34 69.52 -11.17
N LYS A 2 -20.21 68.83 -10.43
CA LYS A 2 -19.80 67.83 -9.35
C LYS A 2 -20.24 66.39 -9.61
N HIS A 3 -21.05 66.14 -10.66
CA HIS A 3 -21.58 64.77 -10.90
C HIS A 3 -20.62 63.80 -11.62
N GLY A 4 -19.71 64.35 -12.46
CA GLY A 4 -18.81 63.45 -13.25
C GLY A 4 -17.75 62.70 -12.43
N LYS A 5 -17.28 63.27 -11.31
CA LYS A 5 -16.24 62.62 -10.49
C LYS A 5 -16.76 61.42 -9.69
N LYS A 6 -18.04 61.41 -9.29
CA LYS A 6 -18.65 60.29 -8.57
C LYS A 6 -18.89 59.06 -9.47
N CYS A 7 -19.28 59.30 -10.72
CA CYS A 7 -19.54 58.24 -11.69
C CYS A 7 -18.24 57.50 -12.05
N ASN A 8 -17.14 58.24 -12.29
CA ASN A 8 -15.85 57.59 -12.57
C ASN A 8 -15.31 56.77 -11.40
N PHE A 9 -15.55 57.20 -10.15
CA PHE A 9 -15.10 56.48 -8.97
C PHE A 9 -15.84 55.15 -8.81
N ILE A 10 -17.14 55.11 -9.06
CA ILE A 10 -17.95 53.88 -9.02
C ILE A 10 -17.49 52.89 -10.11
N VAL A 11 -17.23 53.37 -11.32
CA VAL A 11 -16.74 52.54 -12.45
C VAL A 11 -15.39 51.92 -12.12
N ILE A 12 -14.47 52.67 -11.51
CA ILE A 12 -13.15 52.16 -11.10
C ILE A 12 -13.29 51.06 -10.01
N LEU A 13 -14.17 51.25 -9.03
CA LEU A 13 -14.44 50.25 -8.00
C LEU A 13 -15.01 48.95 -8.57
N VAL A 14 -15.93 49.04 -9.53
CA VAL A 14 -16.52 47.88 -10.18
C VAL A 14 -15.46 47.10 -11.00
N LEU A 15 -14.66 47.82 -11.79
CA LEU A 15 -13.61 47.22 -12.60
C LEU A 15 -12.53 46.57 -11.73
N SER A 16 -12.13 47.19 -10.61
CA SER A 16 -11.17 46.61 -9.68
C SER A 16 -11.73 45.37 -9.00
N GLY A 17 -13.01 45.32 -8.68
CA GLY A 17 -13.70 44.13 -8.12
C GLY A 17 -13.74 42.97 -9.11
N ILE A 18 -14.00 43.23 -10.41
CA ILE A 18 -13.98 42.22 -11.47
C ILE A 18 -12.57 41.63 -11.62
N LEU A 19 -11.55 42.48 -11.68
CA LEU A 19 -10.16 42.02 -11.80
C LEU A 19 -9.70 41.16 -10.60
N LEU A 20 -10.09 41.55 -9.39
CA LEU A 20 -9.79 40.76 -8.21
C LEU A 20 -10.51 39.41 -8.25
N PHE A 21 -11.77 39.38 -8.68
CA PHE A 21 -12.52 38.12 -8.79
C PHE A 21 -11.89 37.18 -9.84
N GLU A 22 -11.53 37.73 -11.03
CA GLU A 22 -10.84 36.91 -12.05
C GLU A 22 -9.48 36.37 -11.55
N MET A 23 -8.73 37.21 -10.83
CA MET A 23 -7.44 36.82 -10.29
C MET A 23 -7.58 35.72 -9.22
N VAL A 24 -8.57 35.80 -8.33
CA VAL A 24 -8.88 34.77 -7.34
C VAL A 24 -9.39 33.50 -8.02
N PHE A 25 -10.26 33.62 -9.00
CA PHE A 25 -10.80 32.50 -9.78
C PHE A 25 -9.68 31.79 -10.56
N TYR A 26 -8.78 32.52 -11.18
CA TYR A 26 -7.60 31.97 -11.85
C TYR A 26 -6.69 31.26 -10.86
N TYR A 27 -6.44 31.88 -9.70
CA TYR A 27 -5.61 31.26 -8.63
C TYR A 27 -6.23 29.97 -8.10
N LEU A 28 -7.51 29.94 -7.81
CA LEU A 28 -8.22 28.76 -7.33
C LEU A 28 -8.22 27.62 -8.37
N ASN A 29 -8.36 27.96 -9.66
CA ASN A 29 -8.38 26.93 -10.70
C ASN A 29 -7.00 26.40 -11.10
N HIS A 30 -5.91 27.16 -10.84
CA HIS A 30 -4.56 26.77 -11.26
C HIS A 30 -3.67 26.32 -10.11
N THR A 31 -4.04 26.64 -8.86
CA THR A 31 -3.25 26.26 -7.67
C THR A 31 -3.82 25.09 -6.89
N ILE A 32 -5.07 24.71 -7.14
CA ILE A 32 -5.57 23.45 -6.59
C ILE A 32 -4.99 22.33 -7.47
N PRO A 33 -4.01 21.54 -6.99
CA PRO A 33 -3.58 20.38 -7.74
C PRO A 33 -4.81 19.51 -7.93
N THR A 34 -5.21 19.30 -9.18
CA THR A 34 -6.17 18.26 -9.51
C THR A 34 -5.49 16.96 -9.11
N PHE A 35 -5.83 16.45 -7.92
CA PHE A 35 -5.46 15.13 -7.50
C PHE A 35 -6.13 14.19 -8.51
N SER A 36 -5.37 13.73 -9.50
CA SER A 36 -5.85 12.68 -10.38
C SER A 36 -5.93 11.43 -9.53
N VAL A 37 -7.12 11.20 -8.97
CA VAL A 37 -7.43 9.89 -8.38
C VAL A 37 -7.27 8.91 -9.53
N ARG A 38 -6.21 8.09 -9.46
CA ARG A 38 -6.06 6.95 -10.36
C ARG A 38 -7.37 6.19 -10.26
N SER A 39 -8.03 5.97 -11.38
CA SER A 39 -9.25 5.18 -11.41
C SER A 39 -8.91 3.76 -10.98
N THR A 40 -9.02 3.49 -9.69
CA THR A 40 -8.84 2.16 -9.10
C THR A 40 -10.14 1.41 -9.34
N THR A 41 -10.05 0.20 -9.85
CA THR A 41 -11.25 -0.64 -10.06
C THR A 41 -11.81 -1.11 -8.73
N GLU A 42 -13.11 -1.44 -8.68
CA GLU A 42 -13.74 -2.01 -7.47
C GLU A 42 -13.03 -3.31 -7.02
N SER A 43 -12.52 -4.09 -7.97
CA SER A 43 -11.76 -5.30 -7.67
C SER A 43 -10.45 -4.98 -6.98
N GLU A 44 -9.68 -4.01 -7.46
CA GLU A 44 -8.41 -3.58 -6.83
C GLU A 44 -8.65 -3.08 -5.41
N ILE A 45 -9.72 -2.30 -5.17
CA ILE A 45 -10.08 -1.83 -3.83
C ILE A 45 -10.40 -3.00 -2.89
N LYS A 46 -11.11 -4.02 -3.38
CA LYS A 46 -11.42 -5.22 -2.58
C LYS A 46 -10.16 -6.00 -2.25
N ASP A 47 -9.26 -6.17 -3.21
CA ASP A 47 -8.00 -6.89 -3.01
C ASP A 47 -7.11 -6.16 -2.00
N GLU A 48 -6.97 -4.84 -2.12
CA GLU A 48 -6.23 -4.00 -1.16
C GLU A 48 -6.83 -4.09 0.25
N LEU A 49 -8.17 -4.08 0.38
CA LEU A 49 -8.83 -4.23 1.66
C LEU A 49 -8.57 -5.62 2.27
N ILE A 50 -8.67 -6.68 1.49
CA ILE A 50 -8.38 -8.05 1.95
C ILE A 50 -6.92 -8.15 2.41
N ILE A 51 -5.97 -7.65 1.64
CA ILE A 51 -4.55 -7.63 1.99
C ILE A 51 -4.35 -6.89 3.32
N ALA A 52 -4.91 -5.69 3.46
CA ALA A 52 -4.80 -4.91 4.69
C ALA A 52 -5.36 -5.64 5.92
N LEU A 53 -6.48 -6.37 5.76
CA LEU A 53 -7.08 -7.16 6.84
C LEU A 53 -6.22 -8.35 7.28
N PHE A 54 -5.33 -8.86 6.43
CA PHE A 54 -4.45 -10.00 6.73
C PHE A 54 -3.03 -9.59 7.13
N MET A 55 -2.64 -8.33 6.96
CA MET A 55 -1.26 -7.86 7.12
C MET A 55 -0.64 -8.27 8.46
N ASP A 56 -1.33 -8.01 9.57
CA ASP A 56 -0.82 -8.34 10.91
C ASP A 56 -0.61 -9.85 11.09
N ASN A 57 -1.51 -10.68 10.53
CA ASN A 57 -1.38 -12.13 10.57
C ASN A 57 -0.18 -12.59 9.74
N ILE A 58 -0.01 -12.04 8.55
CA ILE A 58 1.10 -12.39 7.65
C ILE A 58 2.44 -12.05 8.29
N ILE A 59 2.58 -10.85 8.86
CA ILE A 59 3.79 -10.43 9.56
C ILE A 59 4.10 -11.40 10.72
N ALA A 60 3.12 -11.69 11.56
CA ALA A 60 3.30 -12.58 12.72
C ALA A 60 3.66 -14.01 12.31
N ASP A 61 2.98 -14.55 11.30
CA ASP A 61 3.17 -15.95 10.88
C ASP A 61 4.47 -16.15 10.09
N SER A 62 4.88 -15.16 9.28
CA SER A 62 6.13 -15.23 8.52
C SER A 62 7.37 -15.06 9.40
N SER A 63 7.27 -14.38 10.55
CA SER A 63 8.38 -14.23 11.49
C SER A 63 8.92 -15.60 11.94
N ASN A 64 8.07 -16.61 12.11
CA ASN A 64 8.49 -17.97 12.43
C ASN A 64 9.53 -18.56 11.45
N PHE A 65 9.50 -18.13 10.20
CA PHE A 65 10.50 -18.52 9.20
C PHE A 65 11.71 -17.58 9.22
N TYR A 66 11.49 -16.27 9.13
CA TYR A 66 12.54 -15.28 8.91
C TYR A 66 13.41 -14.99 10.13
N ASP A 67 12.89 -15.06 11.36
CA ASP A 67 13.63 -14.86 12.60
C ASP A 67 14.74 -15.91 12.79
N ASN A 68 14.72 -16.98 12.02
CA ASN A 68 15.83 -17.93 11.97
C ASN A 68 17.06 -17.40 11.23
N TYR A 69 16.90 -16.39 10.37
CA TYR A 69 17.95 -15.91 9.47
C TYR A 69 18.34 -14.46 9.75
N PHE A 70 17.38 -13.63 10.09
CA PHE A 70 17.55 -12.18 10.26
C PHE A 70 17.39 -11.81 11.74
N PRO A 71 18.30 -10.99 12.32
CA PRO A 71 18.13 -10.49 13.68
C PRO A 71 17.07 -9.38 13.72
N ASP A 72 16.58 -9.05 14.92
CA ASP A 72 15.60 -7.97 15.15
C ASP A 72 16.02 -6.61 14.58
N SER A 73 17.33 -6.39 14.37
CA SER A 73 17.85 -5.18 13.74
C SER A 73 17.56 -5.10 12.24
N TYR A 74 17.09 -6.18 11.62
CA TYR A 74 16.63 -6.26 10.24
C TYR A 74 15.20 -6.79 10.21
N PRO A 75 14.22 -5.98 10.65
CA PRO A 75 12.83 -6.41 10.62
C PRO A 75 12.39 -6.70 9.19
N ILE A 76 11.61 -7.76 9.06
CA ILE A 76 10.98 -8.09 7.80
C ILE A 76 9.78 -7.17 7.61
N GLU A 77 9.73 -6.51 6.47
CA GLU A 77 8.67 -5.58 6.11
C GLU A 77 7.90 -6.09 4.89
N TYR A 78 6.62 -5.77 4.88
CA TYR A 78 5.70 -6.10 3.79
C TYR A 78 4.97 -4.83 3.35
N PHE A 79 4.89 -4.62 2.05
CA PHE A 79 4.18 -3.48 1.47
C PHE A 79 2.98 -3.95 0.66
N ASN A 80 1.85 -3.27 0.76
CA ASN A 80 0.61 -3.66 0.08
C ASN A 80 0.81 -3.88 -1.43
N TYR A 81 1.66 -3.10 -2.08
CA TYR A 81 1.92 -3.20 -3.51
C TYR A 81 2.76 -4.42 -3.92
N GLU A 82 3.40 -5.11 -2.95
CA GLU A 82 4.13 -6.37 -3.16
C GLU A 82 3.23 -7.60 -3.01
N PHE A 83 1.96 -7.39 -2.67
CA PHE A 83 1.02 -8.48 -2.53
C PHE A 83 0.19 -8.70 -3.79
N LYS A 84 -0.11 -9.99 -4.02
CA LYS A 84 -1.14 -10.42 -4.97
C LYS A 84 -2.00 -11.48 -4.31
N ILE A 85 -3.31 -11.37 -4.47
CA ILE A 85 -4.21 -12.47 -4.18
C ILE A 85 -4.17 -13.39 -5.38
N LYS A 86 -3.54 -14.57 -5.21
CA LYS A 86 -3.39 -15.57 -6.27
C LYS A 86 -4.68 -16.33 -6.51
N ASP A 87 -5.38 -16.66 -5.42
CA ASP A 87 -6.56 -17.51 -5.46
C ASP A 87 -7.45 -17.29 -4.23
N ILE A 88 -8.77 -17.36 -4.44
CA ILE A 88 -9.77 -17.39 -3.37
C ILE A 88 -10.73 -18.55 -3.66
N LYS A 89 -10.80 -19.51 -2.75
CA LYS A 89 -11.68 -20.68 -2.85
C LYS A 89 -12.62 -20.78 -1.68
N LYS A 90 -13.83 -21.23 -1.95
CA LYS A 90 -14.84 -21.51 -0.95
C LYS A 90 -15.05 -23.02 -0.88
N GLU A 91 -14.92 -23.60 0.31
CA GLU A 91 -15.04 -25.04 0.50
C GLU A 91 -15.86 -25.40 1.76
N GLY A 92 -16.61 -26.49 1.68
CA GLY A 92 -17.23 -27.17 2.82
C GLY A 92 -18.50 -26.56 3.37
N GLU A 93 -19.08 -27.28 4.32
CA GLU A 93 -20.18 -26.84 5.20
C GLU A 93 -19.80 -27.16 6.65
N PRO A 94 -19.65 -26.18 7.56
CA PRO A 94 -19.84 -24.75 7.33
C PRO A 94 -18.82 -24.17 6.35
N VAL A 95 -19.20 -23.07 5.68
CA VAL A 95 -18.37 -22.46 4.64
C VAL A 95 -17.05 -21.99 5.20
N ASN A 96 -15.96 -22.49 4.61
CA ASN A 96 -14.63 -21.95 4.78
C ASN A 96 -14.17 -21.27 3.50
N VAL A 97 -13.43 -20.16 3.63
CA VAL A 97 -12.79 -19.46 2.51
C VAL A 97 -11.29 -19.66 2.64
N TYR A 98 -10.66 -20.15 1.59
CA TYR A 98 -9.22 -20.24 1.49
C TYR A 98 -8.71 -19.11 0.63
N ILE A 99 -7.69 -18.38 1.11
CA ILE A 99 -7.08 -17.28 0.40
C ILE A 99 -5.59 -17.57 0.27
N THR A 100 -5.07 -17.49 -0.94
CA THR A 100 -3.65 -17.65 -1.23
C THR A 100 -3.07 -16.29 -1.60
N PHE A 101 -2.11 -15.82 -0.82
CA PHE A 101 -1.32 -14.64 -1.09
C PHE A 101 0.02 -15.01 -1.70
N GLU A 102 0.49 -14.22 -2.66
CA GLU A 102 1.89 -14.17 -3.08
C GLU A 102 2.44 -12.81 -2.69
N THR A 103 3.66 -12.78 -2.14
CA THR A 103 4.31 -11.56 -1.68
C THR A 103 5.83 -11.65 -1.78
N THR A 104 6.46 -10.48 -1.82
CA THR A 104 7.92 -10.32 -1.82
C THR A 104 8.32 -9.52 -0.58
N PRO A 105 8.70 -10.18 0.53
CA PRO A 105 9.17 -9.50 1.74
C PRO A 105 10.50 -8.78 1.50
N VAL A 106 10.71 -7.72 2.26
CA VAL A 106 11.92 -6.89 2.16
C VAL A 106 12.55 -6.66 3.53
N ILE A 107 13.83 -6.29 3.52
CA ILE A 107 14.57 -5.82 4.71
C ILE A 107 15.18 -4.45 4.45
N GLY A 108 15.33 -3.64 5.51
CA GLY A 108 15.99 -2.34 5.46
C GLY A 108 15.46 -1.43 4.33
N PRO A 109 16.32 -0.81 3.51
CA PRO A 109 15.89 0.10 2.46
C PRO A 109 15.31 -0.65 1.24
N HIS A 110 14.20 -1.38 1.43
CA HIS A 110 13.47 -2.12 0.39
C HIS A 110 14.32 -3.17 -0.36
N ILE A 111 15.17 -3.92 0.36
CA ILE A 111 15.93 -5.01 -0.23
C ILE A 111 15.05 -6.26 -0.25
N PRO A 112 14.60 -6.74 -1.41
CA PRO A 112 13.79 -7.93 -1.48
C PRO A 112 14.62 -9.16 -1.09
N ILE A 113 14.03 -10.05 -0.29
CA ILE A 113 14.73 -11.23 0.25
C ILE A 113 14.20 -12.54 -0.32
N GLY A 114 13.03 -12.53 -0.92
CA GLY A 114 12.49 -13.75 -1.52
C GLY A 114 11.07 -13.59 -2.04
N ASP A 115 10.49 -14.68 -2.50
CA ASP A 115 9.08 -14.79 -2.86
C ASP A 115 8.41 -15.82 -1.99
N ASP A 116 7.29 -15.45 -1.38
CA ASP A 116 6.49 -16.30 -0.50
C ASP A 116 5.09 -16.55 -1.05
N GLU A 117 4.56 -17.72 -0.71
CA GLU A 117 3.17 -18.07 -0.88
C GLU A 117 2.57 -18.42 0.48
N ILE A 118 1.49 -17.72 0.87
CA ILE A 118 0.89 -17.84 2.18
C ILE A 118 -0.58 -18.19 2.02
N ILE A 119 -1.03 -19.25 2.65
CA ILE A 119 -2.38 -19.77 2.53
C ILE A 119 -3.10 -19.67 3.87
N TYR A 120 -4.18 -18.92 3.89
CA TYR A 120 -5.07 -18.80 5.04
C TYR A 120 -6.42 -19.46 4.78
N LYS A 121 -6.98 -20.04 5.83
CA LYS A 121 -8.39 -20.40 5.92
C LYS A 121 -9.11 -19.39 6.80
N VAL A 122 -10.23 -18.87 6.31
CA VAL A 122 -11.18 -18.08 7.08
C VAL A 122 -12.40 -18.93 7.35
N ASP A 123 -12.71 -19.17 8.62
CA ASP A 123 -13.89 -19.94 9.02
C ASP A 123 -15.17 -19.06 9.02
N ALA A 124 -16.31 -19.67 9.30
CA ALA A 124 -17.61 -18.99 9.35
C ALA A 124 -17.71 -17.90 10.43
N LEU A 125 -16.80 -17.88 11.40
CA LEU A 125 -16.72 -16.87 12.46
C LEU A 125 -15.75 -15.74 12.12
N GLY A 126 -15.05 -15.84 10.98
CA GLY A 126 -14.06 -14.86 10.54
C GLY A 126 -12.66 -15.09 11.13
N ASN A 127 -12.43 -16.23 11.81
CA ASN A 127 -11.09 -16.57 12.29
C ASN A 127 -10.17 -16.86 11.12
N LYS A 128 -9.00 -16.24 11.13
CA LYS A 128 -7.94 -16.41 10.14
C LYS A 128 -6.95 -17.46 10.67
N ILE A 129 -6.81 -18.55 9.96
CA ILE A 129 -5.99 -19.68 10.37
C ILE A 129 -4.94 -19.91 9.28
N LEU A 130 -3.65 -19.81 9.63
CA LEU A 130 -2.59 -20.16 8.70
C LEU A 130 -2.67 -21.65 8.35
N VAL A 131 -2.82 -21.95 7.06
CA VAL A 131 -2.81 -23.31 6.52
C VAL A 131 -1.42 -23.71 6.10
N ASN A 132 -0.71 -22.80 5.41
CA ASN A 132 0.63 -23.07 4.93
C ASN A 132 1.39 -21.76 4.66
N PHE A 133 2.71 -21.81 4.91
CA PHE A 133 3.69 -20.80 4.52
C PHE A 133 4.76 -21.49 3.68
N ILE A 134 4.93 -21.03 2.45
CA ILE A 134 5.86 -21.60 1.48
C ILE A 134 6.83 -20.53 1.02
N HIS A 135 8.08 -20.61 1.47
CA HIS A 135 9.15 -19.81 0.90
C HIS A 135 9.55 -20.40 -0.45
N LYS A 136 9.18 -19.73 -1.54
CA LYS A 136 9.33 -20.25 -2.92
C LYS A 136 10.71 -19.96 -3.50
N LYS A 137 11.27 -18.82 -3.14
CA LYS A 137 12.53 -18.36 -3.70
C LYS A 137 13.25 -17.46 -2.72
N SER A 138 14.57 -17.65 -2.58
CA SER A 138 15.46 -16.73 -1.89
C SER A 138 16.14 -15.80 -2.89
N TYR A 139 16.29 -14.54 -2.51
CA TYR A 139 17.12 -13.58 -3.27
C TYR A 139 18.49 -13.43 -2.63
N GLU A 140 19.45 -12.99 -3.41
CA GLU A 140 20.80 -12.77 -2.92
C GLU A 140 20.84 -11.60 -1.93
N ILE A 141 21.34 -11.87 -0.72
CA ILE A 141 21.53 -10.87 0.30
C ILE A 141 22.82 -10.09 0.03
N PRO A 142 22.79 -8.75 0.02
CA PRO A 142 23.99 -7.94 -0.15
C PRO A 142 25.09 -8.31 0.83
N GLU A 143 26.36 -8.40 0.35
CA GLU A 143 27.53 -8.81 1.14
C GLU A 143 27.68 -8.03 2.45
N ARG A 144 27.33 -6.73 2.46
CA ARG A 144 27.38 -5.88 3.66
C ARG A 144 26.45 -6.31 4.80
N LEU A 145 25.41 -7.10 4.50
CA LEU A 145 24.41 -7.56 5.47
C LEU A 145 24.72 -8.97 5.98
N LYS A 146 25.38 -9.78 5.18
CA LYS A 146 25.69 -11.18 5.50
C LYS A 146 26.37 -11.38 6.87
N PRO A 147 27.34 -10.55 7.29
CA PRO A 147 28.01 -10.71 8.59
C PRO A 147 27.08 -10.58 9.81
N ASN A 148 25.92 -9.93 9.66
CA ASN A 148 24.98 -9.69 10.74
C ASN A 148 23.82 -10.68 10.75
N MET A 149 23.79 -11.62 9.82
CA MET A 149 22.76 -12.65 9.76
C MET A 149 22.98 -13.73 10.85
N ILE A 150 21.88 -14.28 11.37
CA ILE A 150 21.94 -15.34 12.39
C ILE A 150 22.53 -16.63 11.80
N LYS A 151 22.11 -16.96 10.59
CA LYS A 151 22.65 -18.08 9.81
C LYS A 151 22.53 -17.82 8.31
N SER A 152 23.21 -18.62 7.50
CA SER A 152 23.13 -18.51 6.04
C SER A 152 21.68 -18.63 5.57
N TYR A 153 21.26 -17.67 4.76
CA TYR A 153 19.96 -17.67 4.14
C TYR A 153 19.89 -18.77 3.06
N PRO A 154 18.76 -19.44 2.88
CA PRO A 154 18.65 -20.49 1.87
C PRO A 154 19.00 -19.96 0.48
N GLU A 155 19.86 -20.66 -0.25
CA GLU A 155 20.08 -20.36 -1.67
C GLU A 155 19.03 -21.12 -2.49
N THR A 156 18.40 -20.42 -3.41
CA THR A 156 17.53 -21.06 -4.40
C THR A 156 18.40 -21.81 -5.39
N LYS A 157 18.24 -23.11 -5.47
CA LYS A 157 18.91 -23.95 -6.49
C LYS A 157 18.26 -23.80 -7.84
#